data_62a95559965cd8864a0bcc741eb1bec0
#
_entry.id   62a95559965cd8864a0bcc741eb1bec0
#
_cell.length_a   1.000
_cell.length_b   1.000
_cell.length_c   1.000
_cell.angle_alpha   90.00
_cell.angle_beta   90.00
_cell.angle_gamma   90.00
#
_symmetry.space_group_name_H-M   'P 1'
#
loop_
_entity.id
_entity.type
_entity.pdbx_description
1 polymer ?
#
loop_
_entity_poly.entity_id
_entity_poly.type
_entity_poly.pdbx_seq_one_letter_code
_entity_poly.pdbx_strand_id
1 'polypeptide(L)'
;MGKVDAFLNIPRRTASLEEVEERLRHYRDFHISLSEDDLRDQASRCMDCGVPFCHGYGCPLGNLIPEWNDLVYQGRWREACDRLHYTNNFPEITGRVCPSPCEAACTLGVGDDPVTIRQSELAIVERGWAEGWIKPLPPKEETGKKVAVIGSGPAGLAAAQQLRRKGHQVWLFERDDAMGGILRYGIPDFKLEKWVLDRRLEQLQEEGVNFELNVDAGQDLSAQYLLKRFDAVCLCVGARESRDLEVPG
;
A
#
# COMPACT_ATOMS: atom_id res chain seq x y z
N MET A 1 3.14 18.19 -15.66
CA MET A 1 4.05 19.12 -14.92
C MET A 1 3.22 20.01 -14.01
N GLY A 2 3.53 20.04 -12.72
CA GLY A 2 2.89 20.92 -11.76
C GLY A 2 2.98 22.41 -12.18
N LYS A 3 2.42 23.31 -11.39
CA LYS A 3 2.55 24.73 -11.67
C LYS A 3 3.99 25.18 -11.40
N VAL A 4 4.63 25.82 -12.38
CA VAL A 4 6.09 26.13 -12.41
C VAL A 4 6.60 26.85 -11.15
N ASP A 5 5.77 27.65 -10.50
CA ASP A 5 6.10 28.47 -9.34
C ASP A 5 5.34 28.07 -8.06
N ALA A 6 4.57 26.96 -8.09
CA ALA A 6 3.72 26.58 -6.96
C ALA A 6 4.53 26.30 -5.68
N PHE A 7 5.68 25.65 -5.81
CA PHE A 7 6.56 25.37 -4.67
C PHE A 7 7.13 26.62 -3.99
N LEU A 8 7.14 27.78 -4.68
CA LEU A 8 7.56 29.06 -4.12
C LEU A 8 6.40 29.81 -3.42
N ASN A 9 5.16 29.56 -3.86
CA ASN A 9 4.01 30.38 -3.48
C ASN A 9 2.99 29.62 -2.62
N ILE A 10 3.01 28.31 -2.62
CA ILE A 10 2.08 27.47 -1.88
C ILE A 10 2.83 26.78 -0.73
N PRO A 11 2.54 27.10 0.53
CA PRO A 11 3.16 26.42 1.67
C PRO A 11 2.72 24.97 1.75
N ARG A 12 3.56 24.11 2.32
CA ARG A 12 3.19 22.72 2.60
C ARG A 12 2.03 22.67 3.58
N ARG A 13 1.04 21.85 3.23
CA ARG A 13 -0.07 21.48 4.12
C ARG A 13 -0.11 19.98 4.30
N THR A 14 -0.50 19.55 5.50
CA THR A 14 -0.70 18.14 5.84
C THR A 14 -2.07 17.97 6.49
N ALA A 15 -2.56 16.75 6.51
CA ALA A 15 -3.78 16.39 7.22
C ALA A 15 -3.71 16.91 8.67
N SER A 16 -4.78 17.51 9.15
CA SER A 16 -4.95 17.85 10.54
C SER A 16 -5.37 16.63 11.36
N LEU A 17 -5.40 16.78 12.66
CA LEU A 17 -5.86 15.74 13.57
C LEU A 17 -7.16 16.21 14.23
N GLU A 18 -8.03 15.27 14.57
CA GLU A 18 -9.17 15.53 15.44
C GLU A 18 -8.70 16.16 16.76
N GLU A 19 -9.60 16.88 17.47
CA GLU A 19 -9.29 17.42 18.78
C GLU A 19 -8.91 16.32 19.78
N VAL A 20 -8.04 16.66 20.74
CA VAL A 20 -7.47 15.65 21.67
C VAL A 20 -8.57 14.91 22.43
N GLU A 21 -9.60 15.64 22.90
CA GLU A 21 -10.73 15.08 23.62
C GLU A 21 -11.51 14.05 22.81
N GLU A 22 -11.62 14.25 21.51
CA GLU A 22 -12.30 13.29 20.62
C GLU A 22 -11.43 12.07 20.34
N ARG A 23 -10.14 12.26 20.07
CA ARG A 23 -9.20 11.14 19.84
C ARG A 23 -9.09 10.19 21.04
N LEU A 24 -9.28 10.67 22.24
CA LEU A 24 -9.25 9.86 23.45
C LEU A 24 -10.50 8.98 23.65
N ARG A 25 -11.57 9.19 22.86
CA ARG A 25 -12.84 8.46 22.97
C ARG A 25 -12.93 7.24 22.07
N HIS A 26 -11.97 7.05 21.15
CA HIS A 26 -12.01 5.94 20.19
C HIS A 26 -10.60 5.47 19.77
N TYR A 27 -10.55 4.34 19.06
CA TYR A 27 -9.32 3.77 18.50
C TYR A 27 -9.31 3.79 16.96
N ARG A 28 -10.18 4.58 16.32
CA ARG A 28 -10.26 4.75 14.87
C ARG A 28 -9.19 5.71 14.37
N ASP A 29 -9.01 5.78 13.05
CA ASP A 29 -8.20 6.83 12.42
C ASP A 29 -8.75 8.21 12.81
N PHE A 30 -7.86 9.10 13.21
CA PHE A 30 -8.16 10.45 13.70
C PHE A 30 -7.57 11.55 12.80
N HIS A 31 -7.13 11.19 11.59
CA HIS A 31 -6.63 12.17 10.62
C HIS A 31 -7.81 12.77 9.84
N ILE A 32 -7.83 14.10 9.78
CA ILE A 32 -8.76 14.85 8.94
C ILE A 32 -8.07 15.09 7.60
N SER A 33 -8.55 14.42 6.56
CA SER A 33 -7.97 14.51 5.22
C SER A 33 -8.01 15.93 4.66
N LEU A 34 -7.05 16.27 3.80
CA LEU A 34 -7.06 17.50 3.04
C LEU A 34 -8.26 17.55 2.08
N SER A 35 -8.78 18.74 1.81
CA SER A 35 -9.79 18.96 0.77
C SER A 35 -9.22 18.65 -0.63
N GLU A 36 -10.10 18.45 -1.61
CA GLU A 36 -9.66 18.24 -3.01
C GLU A 36 -8.83 19.40 -3.53
N ASP A 37 -9.23 20.63 -3.22
CA ASP A 37 -8.49 21.81 -3.64
C ASP A 37 -7.11 21.88 -2.97
N ASP A 38 -7.03 21.61 -1.67
CA ASP A 38 -5.74 21.51 -0.97
C ASP A 38 -4.85 20.41 -1.55
N LEU A 39 -5.41 19.24 -1.88
CA LEU A 39 -4.65 18.15 -2.49
C LEU A 39 -4.10 18.53 -3.86
N ARG A 40 -4.88 19.20 -4.69
CA ARG A 40 -4.43 19.72 -5.99
C ARG A 40 -3.32 20.78 -5.82
N ASP A 41 -3.49 21.68 -4.86
CA ASP A 41 -2.48 22.66 -4.52
C ASP A 41 -1.17 21.99 -4.06
N GLN A 42 -1.25 21.01 -3.16
CA GLN A 42 -0.08 20.29 -2.68
C GLN A 42 0.60 19.48 -3.79
N ALA A 43 -0.16 18.82 -4.65
CA ALA A 43 0.36 18.09 -5.80
C ALA A 43 1.05 19.03 -6.81
N SER A 44 0.54 20.26 -6.99
CA SER A 44 1.14 21.27 -7.87
C SER A 44 2.54 21.71 -7.46
N ARG A 45 2.91 21.54 -6.18
CA ARG A 45 4.26 21.83 -5.66
C ARG A 45 5.34 20.92 -6.21
N CYS A 46 4.95 19.81 -6.85
CA CYS A 46 5.92 18.89 -7.46
C CYS A 46 6.66 19.58 -8.62
N MET A 47 7.99 19.66 -8.52
CA MET A 47 8.84 20.29 -9.52
C MET A 47 9.07 19.43 -10.78
N ASP A 48 8.55 18.20 -10.82
CA ASP A 48 8.77 17.24 -11.91
C ASP A 48 10.25 17.08 -12.27
N CYS A 49 11.06 16.73 -11.28
CA CYS A 49 12.51 16.66 -11.42
C CYS A 49 12.91 15.66 -12.52
N GLY A 50 13.84 16.03 -13.40
CA GLY A 50 14.37 15.15 -14.45
C GLY A 50 15.05 13.88 -13.89
N VAL A 51 15.59 13.96 -12.67
CA VAL A 51 16.04 12.81 -11.85
C VAL A 51 15.28 12.85 -10.54
N PRO A 52 14.11 12.18 -10.44
CA PRO A 52 13.26 12.24 -9.27
C PRO A 52 13.78 11.35 -8.14
N PHE A 53 14.47 11.93 -7.17
CA PHE A 53 14.98 11.18 -6.02
C PHE A 53 13.87 10.52 -5.18
N CYS A 54 12.69 11.14 -5.07
CA CYS A 54 11.52 10.55 -4.43
C CYS A 54 11.12 9.21 -5.03
N HIS A 55 11.19 9.07 -6.36
CA HIS A 55 10.89 7.89 -7.14
C HIS A 55 12.06 6.89 -7.13
N GLY A 56 13.27 7.34 -7.48
CA GLY A 56 14.39 6.45 -7.78
C GLY A 56 15.13 5.96 -6.53
N TYR A 57 15.15 6.75 -5.45
CA TYR A 57 15.93 6.45 -4.24
C TYR A 57 15.09 6.46 -2.97
N GLY A 58 14.02 7.25 -2.94
CA GLY A 58 13.17 7.37 -1.76
C GLY A 58 12.16 6.24 -1.64
N CYS A 59 11.45 5.91 -2.72
CA CYS A 59 10.40 4.90 -2.70
C CYS A 59 10.95 3.52 -3.06
N PRO A 60 10.92 2.51 -2.14
CA PRO A 60 11.38 1.15 -2.45
C PRO A 60 10.57 0.46 -3.55
N LEU A 61 9.33 0.89 -3.79
CA LEU A 61 8.47 0.37 -4.86
C LEU A 61 8.72 1.05 -6.21
N GLY A 62 9.51 2.12 -6.24
CA GLY A 62 9.70 2.92 -7.45
C GLY A 62 8.41 3.58 -7.93
N ASN A 63 7.58 4.08 -7.00
CA ASN A 63 6.32 4.75 -7.33
C ASN A 63 6.54 5.95 -8.23
N LEU A 64 5.77 6.07 -9.31
CA LEU A 64 5.87 7.11 -10.33
C LEU A 64 5.31 8.46 -9.81
N ILE A 65 5.93 8.97 -8.76
CA ILE A 65 5.45 10.05 -7.91
C ILE A 65 5.23 11.37 -8.70
N PRO A 66 6.16 11.84 -9.53
CA PRO A 66 5.93 13.07 -10.30
C PRO A 66 4.72 12.96 -11.23
N GLU A 67 4.55 11.80 -11.89
CA GLU A 67 3.48 11.59 -12.86
C GLU A 67 2.09 11.65 -12.21
N TRP A 68 1.86 10.92 -11.10
CA TRP A 68 0.56 10.96 -10.47
C TRP A 68 0.30 12.26 -9.69
N ASN A 69 1.33 12.97 -9.21
CA ASN A 69 1.16 14.33 -8.68
C ASN A 69 0.67 15.29 -9.76
N ASP A 70 1.25 15.24 -10.97
CA ASP A 70 0.79 16.06 -12.08
C ASP A 70 -0.68 15.76 -12.46
N LEU A 71 -1.04 14.48 -12.49
CA LEU A 71 -2.42 14.06 -12.74
C LEU A 71 -3.40 14.55 -11.67
N VAL A 72 -3.02 14.52 -10.39
CA VAL A 72 -3.82 15.08 -9.29
C VAL A 72 -3.98 16.58 -9.45
N TYR A 73 -2.91 17.31 -9.72
CA TYR A 73 -2.96 18.75 -9.98
C TYR A 73 -3.94 19.09 -11.11
N GLN A 74 -3.93 18.31 -12.19
CA GLN A 74 -4.85 18.49 -13.33
C GLN A 74 -6.29 18.02 -13.04
N GLY A 75 -6.58 17.42 -11.88
CA GLY A 75 -7.88 16.83 -11.57
C GLY A 75 -8.17 15.51 -12.27
N ARG A 76 -7.15 14.87 -12.87
CA ARG A 76 -7.26 13.59 -13.61
C ARG A 76 -7.11 12.40 -12.64
N TRP A 77 -7.98 12.33 -11.66
CA TRP A 77 -7.91 11.38 -10.55
C TRP A 77 -7.93 9.91 -10.97
N ARG A 78 -8.73 9.57 -11.98
CA ARG A 78 -8.79 8.20 -12.51
C ARG A 78 -7.44 7.75 -13.03
N GLU A 79 -6.81 8.57 -13.82
CA GLU A 79 -5.50 8.27 -14.39
C GLU A 79 -4.41 8.27 -13.32
N ALA A 80 -4.52 9.14 -12.30
CA ALA A 80 -3.64 9.09 -11.14
C ALA A 80 -3.76 7.75 -10.39
N CYS A 81 -4.99 7.24 -10.22
CA CYS A 81 -5.24 5.94 -9.60
C CYS A 81 -4.63 4.78 -10.42
N ASP A 82 -4.81 4.79 -11.74
CA ASP A 82 -4.22 3.79 -12.63
C ASP A 82 -2.69 3.84 -12.59
N ARG A 83 -2.10 5.06 -12.56
CA ARG A 83 -0.65 5.25 -12.50
C ARG A 83 -0.08 4.81 -11.15
N LEU A 84 -0.78 5.07 -10.05
CA LEU A 84 -0.37 4.64 -8.71
C LEU A 84 -0.36 3.11 -8.59
N HIS A 85 -1.39 2.42 -9.10
CA HIS A 85 -1.47 0.97 -9.07
C HIS A 85 -0.52 0.27 -10.04
N TYR A 86 0.16 1.00 -10.91
CA TYR A 86 1.16 0.41 -11.80
C TYR A 86 2.35 -0.18 -11.03
N THR A 87 2.74 0.44 -9.92
CA THR A 87 3.88 0.02 -9.08
C THR A 87 3.49 -0.43 -7.68
N ASN A 88 2.31 -0.05 -7.19
CA ASN A 88 1.87 -0.32 -5.81
C ASN A 88 0.57 -1.12 -5.80
N ASN A 89 0.61 -2.32 -5.21
CA ASN A 89 -0.57 -3.17 -5.07
C ASN A 89 -1.58 -2.62 -4.05
N PHE A 90 -1.09 -1.98 -2.97
CA PHE A 90 -1.91 -1.63 -1.79
C PHE A 90 -1.65 -0.19 -1.33
N PRO A 91 -1.96 0.82 -2.17
CA PRO A 91 -1.69 2.21 -1.81
C PRO A 91 -2.50 2.70 -0.60
N GLU A 92 -3.64 2.09 -0.31
CA GLU A 92 -4.42 2.38 0.91
C GLU A 92 -3.69 1.99 2.19
N ILE A 93 -2.82 1.00 2.12
CA ILE A 93 -1.99 0.56 3.25
C ILE A 93 -0.76 1.47 3.36
N THR A 94 0.00 1.62 2.27
CA THR A 94 1.21 2.45 2.26
C THR A 94 0.88 3.92 2.52
N GLY A 95 -0.21 4.44 1.99
CA GLY A 95 -0.68 5.80 2.26
C GLY A 95 -0.99 6.08 3.74
N ARG A 96 -1.27 5.03 4.53
CA ARG A 96 -1.52 5.16 5.98
C ARG A 96 -0.29 4.90 6.83
N VAL A 97 0.47 3.83 6.56
CA VAL A 97 1.49 3.34 7.50
C VAL A 97 2.94 3.52 7.02
N CYS A 98 3.17 3.90 5.77
CA CYS A 98 4.51 4.12 5.25
C CYS A 98 5.17 5.33 5.93
N PRO A 99 6.44 5.25 6.35
CA PRO A 99 7.18 6.37 6.91
C PRO A 99 7.56 7.44 5.88
N SER A 100 7.18 7.26 4.62
CA SER A 100 7.36 8.21 3.51
C SER A 100 8.82 8.59 3.22
N PRO A 101 9.73 7.63 3.01
CA PRO A 101 11.11 7.95 2.64
C PRO A 101 11.19 8.74 1.32
N CYS A 102 10.16 8.68 0.49
CA CYS A 102 10.01 9.50 -0.71
C CYS A 102 9.89 11.01 -0.39
N GLU A 103 9.23 11.40 0.70
CA GLU A 103 9.18 12.80 1.15
C GLU A 103 10.55 13.26 1.66
N ALA A 104 11.24 12.41 2.43
CA ALA A 104 12.60 12.70 2.88
C ALA A 104 13.61 12.83 1.72
N ALA A 105 13.40 12.08 0.63
CA ALA A 105 14.23 12.14 -0.57
C ALA A 105 13.78 13.22 -1.59
N CYS A 106 12.69 13.95 -1.31
CA CYS A 106 12.19 14.97 -2.21
C CYS A 106 13.22 16.12 -2.34
N THR A 107 13.65 16.43 -3.56
CA THR A 107 14.64 17.48 -3.84
C THR A 107 14.19 18.86 -3.32
N LEU A 108 12.87 19.12 -3.33
CA LEU A 108 12.33 20.36 -2.75
C LEU A 108 12.67 20.49 -1.25
N GLY A 109 12.75 19.36 -0.53
CA GLY A 109 13.09 19.33 0.90
C GLY A 109 14.52 19.79 1.25
N VAL A 110 15.36 20.08 0.25
CA VAL A 110 16.72 20.64 0.48
C VAL A 110 16.67 22.09 0.92
N GLY A 111 15.73 22.87 0.42
CA GLY A 111 15.63 24.33 0.68
C GLY A 111 14.26 24.77 1.18
N ASP A 112 13.27 23.90 1.18
CA ASP A 112 11.90 24.16 1.62
C ASP A 112 11.27 22.84 2.14
N ASP A 113 9.99 22.85 2.49
CA ASP A 113 9.24 21.67 2.86
C ASP A 113 8.99 20.75 1.64
N PRO A 114 9.15 19.43 1.78
CA PRO A 114 8.91 18.49 0.68
C PRO A 114 7.44 18.46 0.24
N VAL A 115 7.19 17.90 -0.93
CA VAL A 115 5.82 17.63 -1.41
C VAL A 115 5.11 16.64 -0.48
N THR A 116 3.83 16.86 -0.23
CA THR A 116 2.97 16.01 0.62
C THR A 116 2.56 14.72 -0.13
N ILE A 117 3.55 13.84 -0.34
CA ILE A 117 3.44 12.69 -1.26
C ILE A 117 2.49 11.62 -0.72
N ARG A 118 2.69 11.20 0.53
CA ARG A 118 1.92 10.11 1.13
C ARG A 118 0.42 10.41 1.23
N GLN A 119 0.06 11.65 1.53
CA GLN A 119 -1.35 12.03 1.64
C GLN A 119 -2.01 12.13 0.26
N SER A 120 -1.27 12.57 -0.77
CA SER A 120 -1.73 12.50 -2.15
C SER A 120 -1.96 11.06 -2.59
N GLU A 121 -1.05 10.14 -2.26
CA GLU A 121 -1.19 8.69 -2.49
C GLU A 121 -2.47 8.14 -1.85
N LEU A 122 -2.69 8.45 -0.57
CA LEU A 122 -3.88 8.02 0.15
C LEU A 122 -5.16 8.58 -0.47
N ALA A 123 -5.18 9.86 -0.81
CA ALA A 123 -6.34 10.49 -1.42
C ALA A 123 -6.70 9.90 -2.78
N ILE A 124 -5.69 9.60 -3.61
CA ILE A 124 -5.88 8.94 -4.92
C ILE A 124 -6.57 7.58 -4.75
N VAL A 125 -6.06 6.75 -3.84
CA VAL A 125 -6.60 5.39 -3.67
C VAL A 125 -7.98 5.39 -3.02
N GLU A 126 -8.23 6.22 -2.01
CA GLU A 126 -9.54 6.29 -1.37
C GLU A 126 -10.61 6.79 -2.35
N ARG A 127 -10.27 7.78 -3.19
CA ARG A 127 -11.15 8.19 -4.27
C ARG A 127 -11.39 7.05 -5.28
N GLY A 128 -10.34 6.29 -5.61
CA GLY A 128 -10.46 5.12 -6.49
C GLY A 128 -11.44 4.07 -5.99
N TRP A 129 -11.46 3.83 -4.68
CA TRP A 129 -12.46 2.96 -4.04
C TRP A 129 -13.86 3.59 -4.05
N ALA A 130 -13.99 4.84 -3.65
CA ALA A 130 -15.28 5.54 -3.58
C ALA A 130 -16.00 5.62 -4.94
N GLU A 131 -15.23 5.88 -6.00
CA GLU A 131 -15.75 5.97 -7.37
C GLU A 131 -15.88 4.59 -8.07
N GLY A 132 -15.52 3.50 -7.39
CA GLY A 132 -15.58 2.14 -7.93
C GLY A 132 -14.62 1.89 -9.11
N TRP A 133 -13.49 2.57 -9.14
CA TRP A 133 -12.46 2.35 -10.17
C TRP A 133 -11.60 1.14 -9.84
N ILE A 134 -11.38 0.88 -8.57
CA ILE A 134 -10.64 -0.28 -8.10
C ILE A 134 -11.61 -1.47 -8.11
N LYS A 135 -11.35 -2.40 -9.01
CA LYS A 135 -12.19 -3.58 -9.25
C LYS A 135 -11.33 -4.83 -9.30
N PRO A 136 -11.91 -6.01 -9.03
CA PRO A 136 -11.24 -7.28 -9.28
C PRO A 136 -10.77 -7.40 -10.73
N LEU A 137 -9.54 -7.86 -10.91
CA LEU A 137 -8.92 -8.07 -12.22
C LEU A 137 -8.53 -9.54 -12.37
N PRO A 138 -9.51 -10.45 -12.55
CA PRO A 138 -9.19 -11.84 -12.79
C PRO A 138 -8.41 -11.97 -14.11
N PRO A 139 -7.52 -12.97 -14.23
CA PRO A 139 -6.74 -13.16 -15.44
C PRO A 139 -7.63 -13.48 -16.64
N LYS A 140 -7.20 -13.03 -17.81
CA LYS A 140 -7.88 -13.35 -19.07
C LYS A 140 -7.64 -14.78 -19.51
N GLU A 141 -6.48 -15.32 -19.18
CA GLU A 141 -6.04 -16.67 -19.56
C GLU A 141 -5.38 -17.37 -18.37
N GLU A 142 -5.67 -18.65 -18.22
CA GLU A 142 -5.07 -19.50 -17.20
C GLU A 142 -3.80 -20.17 -17.73
N THR A 143 -2.71 -20.14 -16.97
CA THR A 143 -1.45 -20.80 -17.35
C THR A 143 -1.45 -22.28 -17.03
N GLY A 144 -2.43 -22.77 -16.26
CA GLY A 144 -2.46 -24.14 -15.73
C GLY A 144 -1.45 -24.40 -14.62
N LYS A 145 -0.63 -23.40 -14.23
CA LYS A 145 0.35 -23.53 -13.16
C LYS A 145 -0.25 -23.21 -11.81
N LYS A 146 0.18 -23.96 -10.78
CA LYS A 146 -0.24 -23.83 -9.39
C LYS A 146 0.88 -23.29 -8.54
N VAL A 147 0.62 -22.22 -7.80
CA VAL A 147 1.60 -21.61 -6.90
C VAL A 147 1.08 -21.57 -5.48
N ALA A 148 1.90 -22.02 -4.54
CA ALA A 148 1.66 -21.84 -3.11
C ALA A 148 2.39 -20.57 -2.64
N VAL A 149 1.69 -19.68 -1.93
CA VAL A 149 2.28 -18.55 -1.23
C VAL A 149 2.13 -18.81 0.26
N ILE A 150 3.22 -18.74 1.00
CA ILE A 150 3.26 -19.05 2.43
C ILE A 150 3.41 -17.76 3.23
N GLY A 151 2.37 -17.41 3.99
CA GLY A 151 2.27 -16.19 4.77
C GLY A 151 1.47 -15.10 4.06
N SER A 152 0.48 -14.54 4.76
CA SER A 152 -0.47 -13.54 4.27
C SER A 152 -0.14 -12.10 4.67
N GLY A 153 1.08 -11.83 5.09
CA GLY A 153 1.55 -10.46 5.29
C GLY A 153 1.57 -9.66 3.98
N PRO A 154 1.95 -8.37 4.01
CA PRO A 154 1.89 -7.50 2.83
C PRO A 154 2.65 -8.08 1.63
N ALA A 155 3.77 -8.74 1.85
CA ALA A 155 4.56 -9.39 0.78
C ALA A 155 3.80 -10.55 0.14
N GLY A 156 3.18 -11.43 0.95
CA GLY A 156 2.43 -12.58 0.46
C GLY A 156 1.17 -12.17 -0.28
N LEU A 157 0.43 -11.19 0.23
CA LEU A 157 -0.76 -10.65 -0.45
C LEU A 157 -0.40 -10.04 -1.81
N ALA A 158 0.70 -9.26 -1.89
CA ALA A 158 1.15 -8.66 -3.14
C ALA A 158 1.61 -9.73 -4.15
N ALA A 159 2.39 -10.73 -3.69
CA ALA A 159 2.82 -11.85 -4.53
C ALA A 159 1.61 -12.64 -5.05
N ALA A 160 0.65 -12.96 -4.17
CA ALA A 160 -0.55 -13.71 -4.54
C ALA A 160 -1.38 -12.97 -5.60
N GLN A 161 -1.59 -11.65 -5.43
CA GLN A 161 -2.31 -10.85 -6.40
C GLN A 161 -1.62 -10.83 -7.77
N GLN A 162 -0.32 -10.54 -7.79
CA GLN A 162 0.42 -10.45 -9.05
C GLN A 162 0.49 -11.81 -9.77
N LEU A 163 0.73 -12.89 -9.05
CA LEU A 163 0.74 -14.24 -9.61
C LEU A 163 -0.65 -14.61 -10.15
N ARG A 164 -1.71 -14.27 -9.42
CA ARG A 164 -3.08 -14.54 -9.90
C ARG A 164 -3.40 -13.77 -11.17
N ARG A 165 -3.10 -12.49 -11.22
CA ARG A 165 -3.28 -11.63 -12.42
C ARG A 165 -2.48 -12.11 -13.64
N LYS A 166 -1.36 -12.82 -13.40
CA LYS A 166 -0.58 -13.48 -14.46
C LYS A 166 -1.18 -14.82 -14.93
N GLY A 167 -2.31 -15.24 -14.37
CA GLY A 167 -3.03 -16.44 -14.79
C GLY A 167 -2.65 -17.72 -14.03
N HIS A 168 -1.88 -17.62 -12.95
CA HIS A 168 -1.58 -18.79 -12.13
C HIS A 168 -2.71 -19.05 -11.14
N GLN A 169 -2.97 -20.32 -10.86
CA GLN A 169 -3.80 -20.73 -9.74
C GLN A 169 -3.00 -20.53 -8.45
N VAL A 170 -3.50 -19.72 -7.53
CA VAL A 170 -2.76 -19.33 -6.33
C VAL A 170 -3.49 -19.78 -5.07
N TRP A 171 -2.75 -20.44 -4.18
CA TRP A 171 -3.16 -20.75 -2.81
C TRP A 171 -2.27 -19.96 -1.85
N LEU A 172 -2.90 -19.15 -1.00
CA LEU A 172 -2.24 -18.37 0.04
C LEU A 172 -2.53 -19.04 1.39
N PHE A 173 -1.49 -19.60 1.99
CA PHE A 173 -1.55 -20.29 3.27
C PHE A 173 -1.16 -19.34 4.41
N GLU A 174 -1.99 -19.29 5.43
CA GLU A 174 -1.74 -18.50 6.64
C GLU A 174 -1.96 -19.37 7.87
N ARG A 175 -1.03 -19.30 8.82
CA ARG A 175 -1.09 -20.05 10.06
C ARG A 175 -2.06 -19.47 11.08
N ASP A 176 -2.29 -18.17 11.02
CA ASP A 176 -3.22 -17.47 11.91
C ASP A 176 -4.67 -17.63 11.42
N ASP A 177 -5.61 -17.24 12.25
CA ASP A 177 -7.05 -17.38 12.01
C ASP A 177 -7.62 -16.33 11.03
N ALA A 178 -6.81 -15.36 10.60
CA ALA A 178 -7.19 -14.36 9.60
C ALA A 178 -6.01 -13.91 8.74
N MET A 179 -6.30 -13.49 7.49
CA MET A 179 -5.31 -12.95 6.56
C MET A 179 -4.83 -11.57 6.98
N GLY A 180 -3.55 -11.24 6.68
CA GLY A 180 -2.99 -9.91 6.83
C GLY A 180 -1.67 -9.84 7.59
N GLY A 181 -1.31 -10.87 8.35
CA GLY A 181 -0.06 -10.88 9.12
C GLY A 181 0.10 -9.63 9.99
N ILE A 182 1.24 -8.94 9.88
CA ILE A 182 1.52 -7.72 10.66
C ILE A 182 0.49 -6.61 10.44
N LEU A 183 -0.16 -6.53 9.29
CA LEU A 183 -1.18 -5.51 9.00
C LEU A 183 -2.41 -5.70 9.89
N ARG A 184 -2.73 -6.95 10.21
CA ARG A 184 -3.86 -7.29 11.09
C ARG A 184 -3.46 -7.34 12.55
N TYR A 185 -2.37 -8.02 12.87
CA TYR A 185 -2.01 -8.36 14.24
C TYR A 185 -0.98 -7.41 14.87
N GLY A 186 -0.25 -6.61 14.05
CA GLY A 186 0.82 -5.75 14.55
C GLY A 186 0.54 -4.25 14.44
N ILE A 187 -0.41 -3.80 13.61
CA ILE A 187 -0.71 -2.39 13.42
C ILE A 187 -2.03 -2.04 14.12
N PRO A 188 -2.05 -1.05 15.05
CA PRO A 188 -3.26 -0.64 15.73
C PRO A 188 -4.25 0.07 14.80
N ASP A 189 -5.55 -0.01 15.13
CA ASP A 189 -6.63 0.51 14.29
C ASP A 189 -6.54 2.01 14.01
N PHE A 190 -6.05 2.79 14.97
CA PHE A 190 -5.86 4.24 14.75
C PHE A 190 -4.80 4.58 13.69
N LYS A 191 -4.04 3.59 13.18
CA LYS A 191 -3.13 3.73 12.05
C LYS A 191 -3.61 2.99 10.80
N LEU A 192 -4.29 1.85 10.99
CA LEU A 192 -4.83 1.04 9.90
C LEU A 192 -6.05 0.27 10.41
N GLU A 193 -7.24 0.81 10.19
CA GLU A 193 -8.49 0.14 10.50
C GLU A 193 -8.64 -1.13 9.65
N LYS A 194 -9.10 -2.21 10.27
CA LYS A 194 -9.07 -3.55 9.62
C LYS A 194 -10.02 -3.66 8.44
N TRP A 195 -11.10 -2.87 8.39
CA TRP A 195 -11.97 -2.83 7.21
C TRP A 195 -11.24 -2.42 5.92
N VAL A 196 -10.17 -1.61 6.04
CA VAL A 196 -9.32 -1.22 4.89
C VAL A 196 -8.62 -2.45 4.30
N LEU A 197 -8.14 -3.33 5.17
CA LEU A 197 -7.54 -4.60 4.77
C LEU A 197 -8.61 -5.56 4.22
N ASP A 198 -9.75 -5.67 4.91
CA ASP A 198 -10.82 -6.61 4.56
C ASP A 198 -11.36 -6.36 3.14
N ARG A 199 -11.65 -5.11 2.76
CA ARG A 199 -12.09 -4.78 1.39
C ARG A 199 -11.06 -5.20 0.32
N ARG A 200 -9.75 -5.15 0.64
CA ARG A 200 -8.70 -5.60 -0.28
C ARG A 200 -8.63 -7.12 -0.36
N LEU A 201 -8.83 -7.81 0.76
CA LEU A 201 -8.89 -9.26 0.79
C LEU A 201 -10.08 -9.79 -0.02
N GLU A 202 -11.26 -9.16 0.09
CA GLU A 202 -12.43 -9.46 -0.74
C GLU A 202 -12.09 -9.34 -2.22
N GLN A 203 -11.44 -8.26 -2.64
CA GLN A 203 -11.00 -8.10 -4.02
C GLN A 203 -10.07 -9.23 -4.48
N LEU A 204 -9.09 -9.64 -3.66
CA LEU A 204 -8.19 -10.73 -4.00
C LEU A 204 -8.92 -12.07 -4.16
N GLN A 205 -9.92 -12.33 -3.31
CA GLN A 205 -10.77 -13.51 -3.44
C GLN A 205 -11.60 -13.48 -4.74
N GLU A 206 -12.15 -12.32 -5.09
CA GLU A 206 -12.89 -12.14 -6.34
C GLU A 206 -11.98 -12.22 -7.58
N GLU A 207 -10.68 -11.90 -7.46
CA GLU A 207 -9.67 -12.18 -8.48
C GLU A 207 -9.32 -13.67 -8.58
N GLY A 208 -9.76 -14.51 -7.62
CA GLY A 208 -9.58 -15.96 -7.60
C GLY A 208 -8.34 -16.44 -6.85
N VAL A 209 -7.86 -15.69 -5.86
CA VAL A 209 -6.87 -16.18 -4.90
C VAL A 209 -7.57 -17.06 -3.86
N ASN A 210 -7.08 -18.29 -3.67
CA ASN A 210 -7.61 -19.21 -2.65
C ASN A 210 -6.91 -18.93 -1.31
N PHE A 211 -7.68 -18.68 -0.26
CA PHE A 211 -7.18 -18.46 1.10
C PHE A 211 -7.35 -19.71 1.96
N GLU A 212 -6.28 -20.13 2.62
CA GLU A 212 -6.24 -21.26 3.54
C GLU A 212 -5.71 -20.77 4.90
N LEU A 213 -6.60 -20.68 5.89
CA LEU A 213 -6.31 -20.21 7.23
C LEU A 213 -6.01 -21.38 8.18
N ASN A 214 -5.37 -21.08 9.32
CA ASN A 214 -5.00 -22.08 10.34
C ASN A 214 -4.14 -23.21 9.77
N VAL A 215 -3.22 -22.88 8.85
CA VAL A 215 -2.32 -23.84 8.19
C VAL A 215 -0.88 -23.41 8.38
N ASP A 216 -0.17 -24.07 9.27
CA ASP A 216 1.25 -23.79 9.51
C ASP A 216 2.13 -24.64 8.56
N ALA A 217 2.72 -23.99 7.57
CA ALA A 217 3.62 -24.64 6.62
C ALA A 217 4.92 -25.06 7.32
N GLY A 218 5.20 -26.34 7.31
CA GLY A 218 6.29 -26.97 8.05
C GLY A 218 5.79 -27.88 9.17
N GLN A 219 4.60 -27.61 9.71
CA GLN A 219 3.94 -28.45 10.71
C GLN A 219 2.75 -29.20 10.08
N ASP A 220 1.76 -28.47 9.57
CA ASP A 220 0.56 -29.06 8.97
C ASP A 220 0.78 -29.48 7.50
N LEU A 221 1.59 -28.72 6.77
CA LEU A 221 1.99 -29.00 5.39
C LEU A 221 3.50 -29.19 5.29
N SER A 222 3.93 -30.40 4.95
CA SER A 222 5.36 -30.64 4.73
C SER A 222 5.87 -29.96 3.45
N ALA A 223 7.15 -29.59 3.43
CA ALA A 223 7.80 -29.06 2.22
C ALA A 223 7.70 -30.03 1.03
N GLN A 224 7.77 -31.36 1.29
CA GLN A 224 7.62 -32.38 0.25
C GLN A 224 6.21 -32.36 -0.36
N TYR A 225 5.18 -32.18 0.45
CA TYR A 225 3.80 -32.05 -0.04
C TYR A 225 3.66 -30.84 -0.94
N LEU A 226 4.15 -29.68 -0.48
CA LEU A 226 4.09 -28.44 -1.25
C LEU A 226 4.81 -28.56 -2.61
N LEU A 227 6.03 -29.08 -2.62
CA LEU A 227 6.82 -29.30 -3.84
C LEU A 227 6.20 -30.33 -4.79
N LYS A 228 5.44 -31.29 -4.28
CA LYS A 228 4.73 -32.27 -5.11
C LYS A 228 3.43 -31.73 -5.69
N ARG A 229 2.74 -30.82 -4.95
CA ARG A 229 1.40 -30.35 -5.28
C ARG A 229 1.39 -29.09 -6.13
N PHE A 230 2.41 -28.25 -5.99
CA PHE A 230 2.54 -26.94 -6.63
C PHE A 230 3.74 -26.88 -7.57
N ASP A 231 3.62 -26.11 -8.65
CA ASP A 231 4.71 -25.87 -9.59
C ASP A 231 5.77 -24.93 -9.01
N ALA A 232 5.37 -24.06 -8.06
CA ALA A 232 6.28 -23.17 -7.33
C ALA A 232 5.75 -22.88 -5.92
N VAL A 233 6.67 -22.55 -5.01
CA VAL A 233 6.38 -22.12 -3.64
C VAL A 233 7.06 -20.79 -3.39
N CYS A 234 6.29 -19.78 -2.96
CA CYS A 234 6.76 -18.45 -2.59
C CYS A 234 6.72 -18.30 -1.07
N LEU A 235 7.85 -18.06 -0.44
CA LEU A 235 7.95 -17.91 1.02
C LEU A 235 7.88 -16.42 1.39
N CYS A 236 6.82 -16.04 2.13
CA CYS A 236 6.54 -14.68 2.59
C CYS A 236 6.25 -14.68 4.11
N VAL A 237 7.01 -15.45 4.86
CA VAL A 237 6.75 -15.79 6.27
C VAL A 237 7.03 -14.66 7.27
N GLY A 238 7.60 -13.55 6.83
CA GLY A 238 7.95 -12.41 7.69
C GLY A 238 9.06 -12.72 8.69
N ALA A 239 9.21 -11.89 9.71
CA ALA A 239 10.14 -12.06 10.82
C ALA A 239 9.36 -11.94 12.14
N ARG A 240 9.15 -13.07 12.82
CA ARG A 240 8.32 -13.12 14.02
C ARG A 240 9.10 -13.09 15.33
N GLU A 241 10.38 -13.41 15.30
CA GLU A 241 11.21 -13.24 16.47
C GLU A 241 11.53 -11.76 16.67
N SER A 242 11.07 -11.20 17.78
CA SER A 242 11.43 -9.84 18.18
C SER A 242 12.91 -9.78 18.49
N ARG A 243 13.56 -8.69 18.08
CA ARG A 243 14.86 -8.34 18.63
C ARG A 243 14.63 -7.76 20.02
N ASP A 244 15.20 -8.39 21.02
CA ASP A 244 15.13 -7.87 22.38
C ASP A 244 16.05 -6.64 22.54
N LEU A 245 15.62 -5.71 23.36
CA LEU A 245 16.39 -4.53 23.71
C LEU A 245 16.82 -4.67 25.18
N GLU A 246 18.06 -5.07 25.38
CA GLU A 246 18.63 -5.19 26.74
C GLU A 246 18.90 -3.79 27.31
N VAL A 247 17.88 -3.17 27.88
CA VAL A 247 17.98 -1.91 28.63
C VAL A 247 17.56 -2.14 30.08
N PRO A 248 18.28 -1.57 31.06
CA PRO A 248 17.85 -1.61 32.46
C PRO A 248 16.57 -0.83 32.66
N GLY A 249 15.56 -1.42 33.34
CA GLY A 249 14.30 -0.76 33.67
C GLY A 249 13.15 -1.71 33.92
#